data_62175e7021fa1600dc386a1751ad224f
#
_entry.id   62175e7021fa1600dc386a1751ad224f
#
_cell.length_a   1.000
_cell.length_b   1.000
_cell.length_c   1.000
_cell.angle_alpha   90.00
_cell.angle_beta   90.00
_cell.angle_gamma   90.00
#
_symmetry.space_group_name_H-M   'P 1'
#
loop_
_entity.id
_entity.type
_entity.pdbx_description
1 polymer ?
#
loop_
_entity_poly.entity_id
_entity_poly.type
_entity_poly.pdbx_seq_one_letter_code
_entity_poly.pdbx_strand_id
1 'polypeptide(L)'
;MYKQLIFIVFLVASLAGCERAGLQSAGSSEGLVHIILVWLKEPGNAEHRQQIIEGTHSLREIPGVLDLHVGEVISSDRPVVEDSYDVGIYLRFANAEDLQTYLTHPTHVNTVKAQFVPIMDRFQVMDFKSQ
;
A
#
# COMPACT_ATOMS: atom_id res chain seq x y z
N MET A 1 55.89 -58.85 26.05
CA MET A 1 54.50 -58.82 25.50
C MET A 1 53.84 -57.53 25.88
N TYR A 2 53.95 -56.51 25.04
CA TYR A 2 53.24 -55.24 25.24
C TYR A 2 52.33 -55.01 24.07
N LYS A 3 51.01 -55.07 24.37
CA LYS A 3 49.99 -54.74 23.44
C LYS A 3 49.83 -53.18 23.41
N GLN A 4 50.23 -52.58 22.31
CA GLN A 4 50.00 -51.17 22.10
C GLN A 4 48.61 -50.99 21.67
N LEU A 5 47.80 -50.26 22.49
CA LEU A 5 46.46 -49.74 22.14
C LEU A 5 46.66 -48.46 21.32
N ILE A 6 46.30 -48.53 20.06
CA ILE A 6 46.28 -47.38 19.20
C ILE A 6 44.92 -46.69 19.45
N PHE A 7 44.93 -45.50 20.08
CA PHE A 7 43.77 -44.62 20.18
C PHE A 7 43.62 -43.87 18.87
N ILE A 8 42.61 -44.22 18.11
CA ILE A 8 42.21 -43.45 16.93
C ILE A 8 41.29 -42.34 17.43
N VAL A 9 41.81 -41.10 17.43
CA VAL A 9 41.03 -39.92 17.70
C VAL A 9 40.28 -39.56 16.43
N PHE A 10 38.94 -39.77 16.42
CA PHE A 10 38.07 -39.27 15.39
C PHE A 10 37.86 -37.75 15.60
N LEU A 11 38.52 -36.97 14.75
CA LEU A 11 38.26 -35.52 14.65
C LEU A 11 36.97 -35.32 13.88
N VAL A 12 35.87 -35.07 14.61
CA VAL A 12 34.60 -34.68 14.01
C VAL A 12 34.68 -33.20 13.64
N ALA A 13 34.90 -32.94 12.35
CA ALA A 13 34.80 -31.60 11.80
C ALA A 13 33.30 -31.18 11.74
N SER A 14 32.91 -30.34 12.68
CA SER A 14 31.62 -29.68 12.67
C SER A 14 31.58 -28.67 11.51
N LEU A 15 30.96 -29.02 10.40
CA LEU A 15 30.58 -28.09 9.35
C LEU A 15 29.47 -27.22 9.90
N ALA A 16 29.81 -26.01 10.39
CA ALA A 16 28.87 -24.97 10.65
C ALA A 16 28.23 -24.57 9.31
N GLY A 17 27.06 -25.10 9.05
CA GLY A 17 26.20 -24.63 7.95
C GLY A 17 25.80 -23.18 8.21
N CYS A 18 26.37 -22.25 7.44
CA CYS A 18 25.79 -20.92 7.32
C CYS A 18 24.40 -21.08 6.67
N GLU A 19 23.36 -21.09 7.48
CA GLU A 19 22.02 -20.81 7.00
C GLU A 19 22.05 -19.40 6.42
N ARG A 20 22.12 -19.33 5.10
CA ARG A 20 21.76 -18.14 4.37
C ARG A 20 20.30 -17.88 4.72
N ALA A 21 20.08 -16.91 5.62
CA ALA A 21 18.78 -16.26 5.71
C ALA A 21 18.41 -15.84 4.29
N GLY A 22 17.44 -16.54 3.70
CA GLY A 22 16.90 -16.19 2.40
C GLY A 22 16.42 -14.75 2.51
N LEU A 23 17.08 -13.85 1.76
CA LEU A 23 16.45 -12.59 1.40
C LEU A 23 15.12 -12.99 0.75
N GLN A 24 14.05 -12.84 1.51
CA GLN A 24 12.72 -12.84 0.91
C GLN A 24 12.76 -11.76 -0.15
N SER A 25 12.74 -12.20 -1.40
CA SER A 25 12.50 -11.36 -2.55
C SER A 25 11.30 -10.48 -2.17
N ALA A 26 11.51 -9.19 -1.99
CA ALA A 26 10.43 -8.23 -1.98
C ALA A 26 9.63 -8.54 -3.24
N GLY A 27 8.38 -9.00 -3.05
CA GLY A 27 7.53 -9.43 -4.16
C GLY A 27 7.58 -8.37 -5.25
N SER A 28 7.57 -8.81 -6.49
CA SER A 28 7.62 -7.93 -7.65
C SER A 28 6.74 -6.72 -7.42
N SER A 29 7.31 -5.53 -7.52
CA SER A 29 6.57 -4.26 -7.37
C SER A 29 5.62 -4.01 -8.54
N GLU A 30 5.54 -4.95 -9.47
CA GLU A 30 4.61 -4.90 -10.59
C GLU A 30 3.18 -4.90 -10.08
N GLY A 31 2.39 -3.99 -10.60
CA GLY A 31 1.01 -3.84 -10.21
C GLY A 31 0.41 -2.58 -10.81
N LEU A 32 -0.79 -2.26 -10.39
CA LEU A 32 -1.49 -1.05 -10.78
C LEU A 32 -1.60 -0.12 -9.59
N VAL A 33 -1.20 1.11 -9.79
CA VAL A 33 -1.33 2.21 -8.83
C VAL A 33 -2.49 3.09 -9.23
N HIS A 34 -3.35 3.40 -8.27
CA HIS A 34 -4.54 4.24 -8.39
C HIS A 34 -4.42 5.39 -7.39
N ILE A 35 -4.22 6.61 -7.88
CA ILE A 35 -4.09 7.82 -7.06
C ILE A 35 -5.31 8.69 -7.29
N ILE A 36 -5.88 9.19 -6.22
CA ILE A 36 -6.99 10.12 -6.25
C ILE A 36 -6.63 11.37 -5.45
N LEU A 37 -6.78 12.53 -6.06
CA LEU A 37 -6.74 13.82 -5.37
C LEU A 37 -8.16 14.34 -5.25
N VAL A 38 -8.55 14.76 -4.05
CA VAL A 38 -9.92 15.20 -3.72
C VAL A 38 -9.89 16.67 -3.29
N TRP A 39 -10.75 17.47 -3.91
CA TRP A 39 -11.03 18.86 -3.51
C TRP A 39 -12.42 18.92 -2.86
N LEU A 40 -12.48 19.52 -1.71
CA LEU A 40 -13.72 19.68 -0.96
C LEU A 40 -14.53 20.92 -1.45
N LYS A 41 -15.84 20.88 -1.30
CA LYS A 41 -16.69 22.07 -1.51
C LYS A 41 -16.36 23.22 -0.56
N GLU A 42 -15.88 22.86 0.62
CA GLU A 42 -15.34 23.78 1.62
C GLU A 42 -13.84 23.48 1.81
N PRO A 43 -12.96 24.13 1.02
CA PRO A 43 -11.52 23.88 1.09
C PRO A 43 -11.00 24.06 2.51
N GLY A 44 -10.17 23.12 2.96
CA GLY A 44 -9.57 23.15 4.30
C GLY A 44 -10.51 22.75 5.44
N ASN A 45 -11.73 22.34 5.18
CA ASN A 45 -12.65 21.88 6.23
C ASN A 45 -12.16 20.58 6.86
N ALA A 46 -11.74 20.64 8.13
CA ALA A 46 -11.10 19.53 8.84
C ALA A 46 -12.06 18.34 9.05
N GLU A 47 -13.34 18.61 9.30
CA GLU A 47 -14.36 17.56 9.50
C GLU A 47 -14.61 16.80 8.19
N HIS A 48 -14.76 17.53 7.08
CA HIS A 48 -14.94 16.91 5.77
C HIS A 48 -13.68 16.12 5.33
N ARG A 49 -12.48 16.64 5.60
CA ARG A 49 -11.25 15.87 5.35
C ARG A 49 -11.25 14.56 6.14
N GLN A 50 -11.54 14.62 7.42
CA GLN A 50 -11.59 13.45 8.28
C GLN A 50 -12.63 12.43 7.79
N GLN A 51 -13.80 12.89 7.33
CA GLN A 51 -14.84 12.04 6.76
C GLN A 51 -14.34 11.29 5.51
N ILE A 52 -13.59 11.95 4.60
CA ILE A 52 -12.97 11.29 3.45
C ILE A 52 -11.94 10.26 3.91
N ILE A 53 -11.08 10.62 4.86
CA ILE A 53 -10.02 9.74 5.37
C ILE A 53 -10.61 8.47 6.00
N GLU A 54 -11.58 8.61 6.90
CA GLU A 54 -12.23 7.48 7.57
C GLU A 54 -13.01 6.60 6.60
N GLY A 55 -13.78 7.22 5.70
CA GLY A 55 -14.48 6.48 4.65
C GLY A 55 -13.52 5.70 3.75
N THR A 56 -12.36 6.30 3.40
CA THR A 56 -11.34 5.63 2.60
C THR A 56 -10.73 4.44 3.34
N HIS A 57 -10.47 4.56 4.65
CA HIS A 57 -9.96 3.41 5.43
C HIS A 57 -10.89 2.20 5.40
N SER A 58 -12.20 2.40 5.32
CA SER A 58 -13.18 1.31 5.21
C SER A 58 -13.08 0.54 3.90
N LEU A 59 -12.44 1.11 2.88
CA LEU A 59 -12.26 0.48 1.57
C LEU A 59 -11.08 -0.50 1.51
N ARG A 60 -10.24 -0.53 2.54
CA ARG A 60 -9.06 -1.42 2.63
C ARG A 60 -9.43 -2.90 2.56
N GLU A 61 -10.57 -3.28 3.11
CA GLU A 61 -11.04 -4.66 3.19
C GLU A 61 -11.67 -5.18 1.89
N ILE A 62 -11.80 -4.33 0.86
CA ILE A 62 -12.32 -4.76 -0.44
C ILE A 62 -11.32 -5.70 -1.11
N PRO A 63 -11.76 -6.88 -1.59
CA PRO A 63 -10.90 -7.81 -2.28
C PRO A 63 -10.13 -7.17 -3.43
N GLY A 64 -8.85 -7.50 -3.56
CA GLY A 64 -7.95 -6.96 -4.58
C GLY A 64 -7.16 -5.73 -4.13
N VAL A 65 -7.54 -5.04 -3.06
CA VAL A 65 -6.75 -3.95 -2.47
C VAL A 65 -5.52 -4.56 -1.79
N LEU A 66 -4.34 -4.30 -2.35
CA LEU A 66 -3.06 -4.78 -1.79
C LEU A 66 -2.45 -3.77 -0.82
N ASP A 67 -2.66 -2.48 -1.09
CA ASP A 67 -2.17 -1.40 -0.25
C ASP A 67 -3.06 -0.17 -0.39
N LEU A 68 -3.20 0.61 0.70
CA LEU A 68 -4.00 1.82 0.74
C LEU A 68 -3.39 2.81 1.72
N HIS A 69 -3.14 4.01 1.23
CA HIS A 69 -2.76 5.16 2.04
C HIS A 69 -3.69 6.33 1.74
N VAL A 70 -3.99 7.09 2.76
CA VAL A 70 -4.81 8.30 2.65
C VAL A 70 -4.31 9.34 3.64
N GLY A 71 -4.34 10.61 3.26
CA GLY A 71 -3.89 11.69 4.13
C GLY A 71 -4.21 13.08 3.57
N GLU A 72 -3.90 14.06 4.38
CA GLU A 72 -4.03 15.47 4.04
C GLU A 72 -2.90 15.94 3.14
N VAL A 73 -3.18 16.99 2.37
CA VAL A 73 -2.16 17.70 1.58
C VAL A 73 -1.08 18.32 2.49
N ILE A 74 0.13 18.36 1.99
CA ILE A 74 1.23 19.11 2.58
C ILE A 74 1.51 20.32 1.70
N SER A 75 1.36 21.53 2.24
CA SER A 75 1.68 22.77 1.51
C SER A 75 3.16 22.85 1.13
N SER A 76 3.44 23.43 -0.03
CA SER A 76 4.78 23.54 -0.57
C SER A 76 5.01 24.87 -1.29
N ASP A 77 6.17 25.49 -1.06
CA ASP A 77 6.61 26.68 -1.82
C ASP A 77 7.17 26.33 -3.21
N ARG A 78 7.21 25.05 -3.57
CA ARG A 78 7.72 24.58 -4.86
C ARG A 78 6.64 24.69 -5.94
N PRO A 79 6.85 25.49 -7.01
CA PRO A 79 5.82 25.72 -8.05
C PRO A 79 5.36 24.46 -8.81
N VAL A 80 6.14 23.38 -8.72
CA VAL A 80 5.82 22.09 -9.40
C VAL A 80 4.98 21.16 -8.54
N VAL A 81 4.70 21.52 -7.28
CA VAL A 81 3.91 20.70 -6.37
C VAL A 81 2.44 21.13 -6.50
N GLU A 82 1.58 20.15 -6.82
CA GLU A 82 0.14 20.34 -6.73
C GLU A 82 -0.26 20.19 -5.26
N ASP A 83 -0.61 21.26 -4.61
CA ASP A 83 -1.01 21.30 -3.20
C ASP A 83 -2.36 22.01 -2.98
N SER A 84 -3.15 22.18 -4.05
CA SER A 84 -4.48 22.79 -3.97
C SER A 84 -5.60 21.82 -3.56
N TYR A 85 -5.31 20.51 -3.50
CA TYR A 85 -6.28 19.51 -3.05
C TYR A 85 -6.34 19.43 -1.52
N ASP A 86 -7.38 18.78 -0.97
CA ASP A 86 -7.56 18.61 0.47
C ASP A 86 -7.10 17.24 0.96
N VAL A 87 -7.37 16.17 0.18
CA VAL A 87 -7.04 14.78 0.55
C VAL A 87 -6.42 14.06 -0.63
N GLY A 88 -5.30 13.37 -0.37
CA GLY A 88 -4.68 12.44 -1.29
C GLY A 88 -4.92 10.99 -0.89
N ILE A 89 -5.26 10.15 -1.86
CA ILE A 89 -5.52 8.72 -1.69
C ILE A 89 -4.62 7.95 -2.64
N TYR A 90 -3.99 6.91 -2.14
CA TYR A 90 -3.17 5.97 -2.90
C TYR A 90 -3.69 4.56 -2.67
N LEU A 91 -3.91 3.82 -3.75
CA LEU A 91 -4.20 2.39 -3.69
C LEU A 91 -3.29 1.62 -4.64
N ARG A 92 -3.04 0.36 -4.33
CA ARG A 92 -2.33 -0.57 -5.18
C ARG A 92 -3.12 -1.85 -5.36
N PHE A 93 -3.12 -2.34 -6.60
CA PHE A 93 -3.76 -3.58 -7.04
C PHE A 93 -2.75 -4.44 -7.79
N ALA A 94 -2.97 -5.76 -7.87
CA ALA A 94 -2.12 -6.63 -8.64
C ALA A 94 -2.28 -6.40 -10.16
N ASN A 95 -3.49 -6.03 -10.60
CA ASN A 95 -3.83 -5.88 -12.02
C ASN A 95 -5.10 -5.02 -12.20
N ALA A 96 -5.48 -4.79 -13.46
CA ALA A 96 -6.65 -3.98 -13.79
C ALA A 96 -7.99 -4.65 -13.44
N GLU A 97 -8.05 -5.98 -13.36
CA GLU A 97 -9.26 -6.72 -12.98
C GLU A 97 -9.57 -6.50 -11.49
N ASP A 98 -8.54 -6.50 -10.63
CA ASP A 98 -8.70 -6.18 -9.22
C ASP A 98 -9.16 -4.73 -9.01
N LEU A 99 -8.60 -3.78 -9.75
CA LEU A 99 -9.09 -2.40 -9.73
C LEU A 99 -10.56 -2.33 -10.16
N GLN A 100 -10.95 -3.03 -11.23
CA GLN A 100 -12.34 -3.03 -11.68
C GLN A 100 -13.29 -3.65 -10.63
N THR A 101 -12.84 -4.72 -9.97
CA THR A 101 -13.58 -5.34 -8.85
C THR A 101 -13.78 -4.33 -7.71
N TYR A 102 -12.72 -3.60 -7.34
CA TYR A 102 -12.79 -2.55 -6.33
C TYR A 102 -13.78 -1.44 -6.72
N LEU A 103 -13.67 -0.90 -7.95
CA LEU A 103 -14.51 0.22 -8.41
C LEU A 103 -16.01 -0.13 -8.43
N THR A 104 -16.36 -1.38 -8.69
CA THR A 104 -17.75 -1.85 -8.75
C THR A 104 -18.24 -2.46 -7.44
N HIS A 105 -17.38 -2.60 -6.45
CA HIS A 105 -17.74 -3.20 -5.17
C HIS A 105 -18.79 -2.35 -4.43
N PRO A 106 -19.85 -2.97 -3.87
CA PRO A 106 -20.91 -2.23 -3.18
C PRO A 106 -20.41 -1.29 -2.07
N THR A 107 -19.39 -1.71 -1.30
CA THR A 107 -18.79 -0.87 -0.26
C THR A 107 -18.18 0.38 -0.86
N HIS A 108 -17.40 0.28 -1.96
CA HIS A 108 -16.83 1.43 -2.65
C HIS A 108 -17.94 2.37 -3.15
N VAL A 109 -18.88 1.84 -3.93
CA VAL A 109 -19.96 2.64 -4.53
C VAL A 109 -20.78 3.37 -3.47
N ASN A 110 -21.15 2.67 -2.39
CA ASN A 110 -21.95 3.25 -1.32
C ASN A 110 -21.17 4.30 -0.51
N THR A 111 -19.91 4.04 -0.17
CA THR A 111 -19.06 5.00 0.56
C THR A 111 -18.87 6.28 -0.26
N VAL A 112 -18.50 6.16 -1.53
CA VAL A 112 -18.32 7.33 -2.40
C VAL A 112 -19.61 8.11 -2.52
N LYS A 113 -20.73 7.45 -2.83
CA LYS A 113 -22.02 8.09 -3.04
C LYS A 113 -22.57 8.76 -1.78
N ALA A 114 -22.49 8.08 -0.64
CA ALA A 114 -23.12 8.55 0.60
C ALA A 114 -22.24 9.51 1.41
N GLN A 115 -20.92 9.33 1.37
CA GLN A 115 -20.00 10.07 2.24
C GLN A 115 -19.15 11.11 1.48
N PHE A 116 -18.71 10.82 0.24
CA PHE A 116 -17.78 11.70 -0.46
C PHE A 116 -18.51 12.72 -1.36
N VAL A 117 -19.42 12.25 -2.22
CA VAL A 117 -20.13 13.11 -3.17
C VAL A 117 -20.81 14.32 -2.51
N PRO A 118 -21.44 14.23 -1.32
CA PRO A 118 -22.08 15.39 -0.69
C PRO A 118 -21.11 16.53 -0.35
N ILE A 119 -19.86 16.23 -0.04
CA ILE A 119 -18.84 17.18 0.45
C ILE A 119 -17.71 17.45 -0.55
N MET A 120 -17.59 16.64 -1.59
CA MET A 120 -16.56 16.74 -2.63
C MET A 120 -17.02 17.72 -3.73
N ASP A 121 -16.14 18.65 -4.10
CA ASP A 121 -16.34 19.54 -5.26
C ASP A 121 -15.90 18.83 -6.54
N ARG A 122 -14.68 18.33 -6.56
CA ARG A 122 -14.09 17.59 -7.69
C ARG A 122 -13.05 16.60 -7.21
N PHE A 123 -12.68 15.70 -8.09
CA PHE A 123 -11.55 14.78 -7.88
C PHE A 123 -10.78 14.56 -9.18
N GLN A 124 -9.56 14.13 -9.06
CA GLN A 124 -8.71 13.72 -10.18
C GLN A 124 -8.14 12.34 -9.89
N VAL A 125 -8.15 11.49 -10.91
CA VAL A 125 -7.62 10.12 -10.83
C VAL A 125 -6.41 9.99 -11.75
N MET A 126 -5.39 9.26 -11.26
CA MET A 126 -4.20 8.89 -12.02
C MET A 126 -3.93 7.41 -11.83
N ASP A 127 -3.99 6.65 -12.94
CA ASP A 127 -3.73 5.22 -12.96
C ASP A 127 -2.45 4.95 -13.75
N PHE A 128 -1.54 4.13 -13.19
CA PHE A 128 -0.35 3.70 -13.91
C PHE A 128 0.12 2.31 -13.44
N LYS A 129 0.87 1.64 -14.31
CA LYS A 129 1.54 0.38 -13.96
C LYS A 129 2.87 0.68 -13.28
N SER A 130 3.10 0.09 -12.11
CA SER A 130 4.42 0.03 -11.49
C SER A 130 5.27 -1.05 -12.19
N GLN A 131 6.56 -0.80 -12.31
CA GLN A 131 7.54 -1.72 -12.91
C GLN A 131 8.69 -1.97 -11.96
#